data_34e969d90acd7d1bd9ee01450c011d62
#
_entry.id   34e969d90acd7d1bd9ee01450c011d62
#
_cell.length_a   1.000
_cell.length_b   1.000
_cell.length_c   1.000
_cell.angle_alpha   90.00
_cell.angle_beta   90.00
_cell.angle_gamma   90.00
#
_symmetry.space_group_name_H-M   'P 1'
#
loop_
_entity.id
_entity.type
_entity.pdbx_description
1 polymer ?
#
loop_
_entity_poly.entity_id
_entity_poly.type
_entity_poly.pdbx_seq_one_letter_code
_entity_poly.pdbx_strand_id
1 'polypeptide(L)' 'MQESVYVSPEEAGAYFDVSAETMRRLCREGKIPGARKIGGQWRIPRSFLSTDATTIQKLAEDEKK' A
#
# COMPACT_ATOMS: atom_id res chain seq x y z
N MET A 1 10.38 -1.36 -22.37
CA MET A 1 9.56 -1.55 -21.44
C MET A 1 9.68 -0.60 -20.35
N GLN A 2 8.73 -0.13 -19.84
CA GLN A 2 8.90 0.77 -18.83
C GLN A 2 8.35 0.22 -17.57
N GLU A 3 8.83 0.70 -16.47
CA GLU A 3 8.39 0.24 -15.22
C GLU A 3 7.08 0.84 -14.89
N SER A 4 6.27 0.11 -14.21
CA SER A 4 5.01 0.60 -13.78
C SER A 4 5.20 1.67 -12.73
N VAL A 5 4.42 2.73 -12.81
CA VAL A 5 4.46 3.78 -11.82
C VAL A 5 3.77 3.33 -10.55
N TYR A 6 2.95 2.29 -10.64
CA TYR A 6 2.20 1.78 -9.51
C TYR A 6 2.59 0.35 -9.20
N VAL A 7 2.38 -0.04 -7.95
CA VAL A 7 2.58 -1.42 -7.56
C VAL A 7 1.28 -1.93 -6.96
N SER A 8 1.14 -3.25 -6.90
CA SER A 8 -0.07 -3.84 -6.37
C SER A 8 0.00 -3.88 -4.85
N PRO A 9 -1.14 -4.07 -4.18
CA PRO A 9 -1.11 -4.22 -2.73
C PRO A 9 -0.27 -5.41 -2.29
N GLU A 10 -0.25 -6.48 -3.10
CA GLU A 10 0.57 -7.63 -2.78
C GLU A 10 2.04 -7.25 -2.79
N GLU A 11 2.44 -6.50 -3.81
CA GLU A 11 3.81 -6.11 -3.94
C GLU A 11 4.20 -5.14 -2.83
N ALA A 12 3.37 -4.16 -2.56
CA ALA A 12 3.66 -3.18 -1.53
C ALA A 12 3.65 -3.85 -0.15
N GLY A 13 2.74 -4.78 0.05
CA GLY A 13 2.68 -5.47 1.33
C GLY A 13 3.94 -6.27 1.59
N ALA A 14 4.44 -6.95 0.57
CA ALA A 14 5.68 -7.70 0.73
C ALA A 14 6.84 -6.77 1.05
N TYR A 15 6.84 -5.61 0.45
CA TYR A 15 7.91 -4.67 0.68
C TYR A 15 7.91 -4.16 2.11
N PHE A 16 6.72 -3.92 2.67
CA PHE A 16 6.62 -3.40 4.03
C PHE A 16 6.39 -4.48 5.07
N ASP A 17 6.32 -5.72 4.63
CA ASP A 17 6.14 -6.84 5.55
C ASP A 17 4.77 -6.80 6.22
N VAL A 18 3.75 -6.46 5.47
CA VAL A 18 2.38 -6.52 5.94
C VAL A 18 1.56 -7.25 4.88
N SER A 19 0.40 -7.73 5.25
CA SER A 19 -0.40 -8.52 4.32
C SER A 19 -1.00 -7.64 3.24
N ALA A 20 -1.31 -8.26 2.11
CA ALA A 20 -1.92 -7.53 1.01
C ALA A 20 -3.28 -6.99 1.43
N GLU A 21 -3.99 -7.74 2.24
CA GLU A 21 -5.29 -7.30 2.68
C GLU A 21 -5.17 -6.04 3.53
N THR A 22 -4.15 -5.98 4.37
CA THR A 22 -3.91 -4.78 5.17
C THR A 22 -3.61 -3.60 4.25
N MET A 23 -2.82 -3.82 3.20
CA MET A 23 -2.53 -2.73 2.28
C MET A 23 -3.80 -2.25 1.60
N ARG A 24 -4.68 -3.17 1.22
CA ARG A 24 -5.94 -2.76 0.59
C ARG A 24 -6.79 -1.96 1.54
N ARG A 25 -6.81 -2.36 2.80
CA ARG A 25 -7.58 -1.63 3.78
C ARG A 25 -7.02 -0.22 3.98
N LEU A 26 -5.70 -0.08 4.05
CA LEU A 26 -5.11 1.22 4.20
C LEU A 26 -5.43 2.11 2.99
N CYS A 27 -5.44 1.52 1.81
CA CYS A 27 -5.82 2.27 0.62
C CYS A 27 -7.24 2.75 0.73
N ARG A 28 -8.13 1.87 1.16
CA ARG A 28 -9.55 2.20 1.24
C ARG A 28 -9.79 3.28 2.27
N GLU A 29 -9.01 3.30 3.32
CA GLU A 29 -9.17 4.28 4.36
C GLU A 29 -8.47 5.59 4.07
N GLY A 30 -7.80 5.68 2.93
CA GLY A 30 -7.15 6.91 2.53
C GLY A 30 -5.87 7.19 3.26
N LYS A 31 -5.23 6.17 3.81
CA LYS A 31 -4.01 6.36 4.55
C LYS A 31 -2.76 6.28 3.69
N ILE A 32 -2.91 5.92 2.44
CA ILE A 32 -1.79 5.84 1.52
C ILE A 32 -1.94 6.93 0.48
N PRO A 33 -1.13 7.98 0.56
CA PRO A 33 -1.28 9.09 -0.38
C PRO A 33 -1.00 8.63 -1.80
N GLY A 34 -1.83 9.07 -2.71
CA GLY A 34 -1.64 8.73 -4.10
C GLY A 34 -2.22 7.40 -4.52
N ALA A 35 -2.69 6.60 -3.57
CA ALA A 35 -3.30 5.32 -3.92
C ALA A 35 -4.62 5.56 -4.62
N ARG A 36 -4.90 4.75 -5.64
CA ARG A 36 -6.16 4.91 -6.35
C ARG A 36 -6.63 3.56 -6.85
N LYS A 37 -7.92 3.46 -7.07
CA LYS A 37 -8.50 2.24 -7.57
C LYS A 37 -8.68 2.35 -9.07
N ILE A 38 -8.03 1.48 -9.78
CA ILE A 38 -8.06 1.49 -11.23
C ILE A 38 -8.52 0.13 -11.70
N GLY A 39 -9.61 0.09 -12.43
CA GLY A 39 -10.09 -1.18 -12.97
C GLY A 39 -10.44 -2.19 -11.88
N GLY A 40 -10.92 -1.73 -10.75
CA GLY A 40 -11.29 -2.64 -9.69
C GLY A 40 -10.15 -3.09 -8.81
N GLN A 41 -8.95 -2.59 -9.06
CA GLN A 41 -7.79 -2.98 -8.27
C GLN A 41 -7.13 -1.74 -7.70
N TRP A 42 -6.66 -1.88 -6.46
CA TRP A 42 -5.94 -0.77 -5.85
C TRP A 42 -4.54 -0.69 -6.44
N ARG A 43 -4.10 0.54 -6.70
CA ARG A 43 -2.78 0.80 -7.21
C ARG A 43 -2.09 1.77 -6.28
N ILE A 44 -0.88 1.44 -5.89
CA ILE A 44 -0.12 2.25 -4.95
C ILE A 44 1.06 2.84 -5.68
N PRO A 45 1.28 4.15 -5.57
CA PRO A 45 2.41 4.76 -6.28
C PRO A 45 3.71 4.11 -5.85
N ARG A 46 4.55 3.82 -6.83
CA ARG A 46 5.82 3.19 -6.51
C ARG A 46 6.64 4.08 -5.58
N SER A 47 6.48 5.39 -5.70
CA SER A 47 7.23 6.30 -4.85
C SER A 47 6.86 6.14 -3.38
N PHE A 48 5.67 5.59 -3.10
CA PHE A 48 5.28 5.35 -1.73
C PHE A 48 6.20 4.34 -1.05
N LEU A 49 6.87 3.51 -1.83
CA LEU A 49 7.75 2.50 -1.26
C LEU A 49 8.95 3.10 -0.55
N SER A 50 9.22 4.38 -0.76
CA SER A 50 10.30 5.00 -0.03
C SER A 50 9.88 5.41 1.37
N THR A 51 8.61 5.20 1.73
CA THR A 51 8.15 5.50 3.07
C THR A 51 8.77 4.51 4.05
N ASP A 52 9.03 4.99 5.24
CA ASP A 52 9.58 4.14 6.28
C ASP A 52 8.65 2.98 6.58
N ALA A 53 9.18 1.78 6.56
CA ALA A 53 8.36 0.60 6.82
C ALA A 53 7.75 0.63 8.22
N THR A 54 8.42 1.24 9.16
CA THR A 54 7.90 1.33 10.51
C THR A 54 6.59 2.11 10.52
N THR A 55 6.51 3.16 9.74
CA THR A 55 5.29 3.94 9.65
C THR A 55 4.14 3.08 9.15
N ILE A 56 4.41 2.28 8.12
CA ILE A 56 3.37 1.44 7.55
C ILE A 56 2.94 0.38 8.54
N GLN A 57 3.88 -0.21 9.23
CA GLN A 57 3.53 -1.24 10.20
C GLN A 57 2.73 -0.67 11.34
N LYS A 58 3.00 0.57 11.71
CA LYS A 58 2.24 1.21 12.73
C LYS A 58 0.82 1.46 12.29
N LEU A 59 0.62 1.89 11.04
CA LEU A 59 -0.71 2.07 10.50
C LEU A 59 -1.46 0.74 10.48
N ALA A 60 -0.76 -0.33 10.17
CA ALA A 60 -1.39 -1.63 10.12
C ALA A 60 -1.85 -2.05 11.51
N GLU A 61 -1.05 -1.75 12.51
CA GLU A 61 -1.43 -2.11 13.85
C GLU A 61 -2.63 -1.35 14.35
N ASP A 62 -2.79 -0.15 13.87
CA ASP A 62 -3.88 0.67 14.29
C ASP A 62 -5.22 0.06 14.00
N GLU A 63 -5.26 -0.86 13.09
CA GLU A 63 -6.50 -1.49 12.75
C GLU A 63 -6.97 -2.48 13.74
N LYS A 64 -6.05 -2.94 14.55
CA LYS A 64 -6.42 -3.92 15.48
C LYS A 64 -7.28 -3.33 16.49
N LYS A 65 -8.31 -3.88 16.75
CA LYS A 65 -9.15 -3.30 17.72
C LYS A 65 -9.40 -4.16 18.82
#